data_374d532b290fe55e38e2c6b2e5e40770
#
_entry.id   374d532b290fe55e38e2c6b2e5e40770
#
_cell.length_a   1.000
_cell.length_b   1.000
_cell.length_c   1.000
_cell.angle_alpha   90.00
_cell.angle_beta   90.00
_cell.angle_gamma   90.00
#
_symmetry.space_group_name_H-M   'P 1'
#
loop_
_entity.id
_entity.type
_entity.pdbx_description
1 polymer ?
#
loop_
_entity_poly.entity_id
_entity_poly.type
_entity_poly.pdbx_seq_one_letter_code
_entity_poly.pdbx_strand_id
1 'polypeptide(L)'
;MTKSILLDQFEQAHVDLISYVQTLPDDAYQYSYAGKWTAGQQMAHVILCLQVTGKALMPADVIEQRFGKIDRPEMTFEELVSYYQAGLRDGGKAPERFLPPATGIEQRIQLNTELTDLLASIRGQLMTYSEEEMSSLSLPHPFLGKLSIRELFYLMTYHAGHHQRQIKAHLQHFPAVFPDTSSN
;
A
#
# COMPACT_ATOMS: atom_id res chain seq x y z
N MET A 1 7.73 -18.34 2.80
CA MET A 1 6.48 -17.90 3.48
C MET A 1 5.30 -18.57 2.78
N THR A 2 4.37 -19.20 3.51
CA THR A 2 3.16 -19.79 2.94
C THR A 2 2.15 -18.71 2.53
N LYS A 3 1.23 -19.04 1.63
CA LYS A 3 0.13 -18.15 1.19
C LYS A 3 -0.68 -17.62 2.38
N SER A 4 -1.02 -18.49 3.34
CA SER A 4 -1.80 -18.07 4.53
C SER A 4 -1.07 -17.00 5.33
N ILE A 5 0.19 -17.22 5.65
CA ILE A 5 1.01 -16.25 6.40
C ILE A 5 1.15 -14.92 5.64
N LEU A 6 1.34 -14.99 4.32
CA LEU A 6 1.41 -13.79 3.48
C LEU A 6 0.11 -12.98 3.52
N LEU A 7 -1.03 -13.66 3.39
CA LEU A 7 -2.35 -13.02 3.44
C LEU A 7 -2.60 -12.35 4.79
N ASP A 8 -2.28 -13.04 5.88
CA ASP A 8 -2.47 -12.51 7.23
C ASP A 8 -1.57 -11.28 7.48
N GLN A 9 -0.31 -11.32 7.01
CA GLN A 9 0.61 -10.17 7.10
C GLN A 9 0.17 -9.00 6.22
N PHE A 10 -0.31 -9.29 5.01
CA PHE A 10 -0.84 -8.28 4.10
C PHE A 10 -2.04 -7.55 4.71
N GLU A 11 -3.01 -8.29 5.23
CA GLU A 11 -4.17 -7.70 5.89
C GLU A 11 -3.77 -6.91 7.13
N GLN A 12 -2.93 -7.49 8.00
CA GLN A 12 -2.52 -6.83 9.24
C GLN A 12 -1.82 -5.50 8.97
N ALA A 13 -0.92 -5.42 7.98
CA ALA A 13 -0.23 -4.19 7.65
C ALA A 13 -1.19 -3.06 7.22
N HIS A 14 -2.26 -3.40 6.51
CA HIS A 14 -3.27 -2.42 6.09
C HIS A 14 -4.24 -2.06 7.23
N VAL A 15 -4.63 -3.04 8.06
CA VAL A 15 -5.43 -2.79 9.27
C VAL A 15 -4.68 -1.88 10.24
N ASP A 16 -3.37 -2.06 10.40
CA ASP A 16 -2.53 -1.17 11.22
C ASP A 16 -2.50 0.27 10.68
N LEU A 17 -2.43 0.44 9.35
CA LEU A 17 -2.53 1.75 8.71
C LEU A 17 -3.90 2.39 8.96
N ILE A 18 -5.00 1.66 8.71
CA ILE A 18 -6.38 2.13 8.95
C ILE A 18 -6.53 2.56 10.42
N SER A 19 -6.17 1.68 11.35
CA SER A 19 -6.29 1.92 12.79
C SER A 19 -5.52 3.17 13.21
N TYR A 20 -4.27 3.31 12.73
CA TYR A 20 -3.46 4.48 13.02
C TYR A 20 -4.11 5.77 12.50
N VAL A 21 -4.55 5.79 11.24
CA VAL A 21 -5.17 6.97 10.63
C VAL A 21 -6.48 7.34 11.34
N GLN A 22 -7.23 6.35 11.83
CA GLN A 22 -8.46 6.58 12.60
C GLN A 22 -8.21 7.29 13.95
N THR A 23 -7.04 7.11 14.56
CA THR A 23 -6.70 7.76 15.84
C THR A 23 -6.29 9.23 15.69
N LEU A 24 -6.04 9.71 14.47
CA LEU A 24 -5.57 11.07 14.25
C LEU A 24 -6.68 12.10 14.50
N PRO A 25 -6.41 13.21 15.23
CA PRO A 25 -7.27 14.39 15.22
C PRO A 25 -7.49 14.91 13.79
N ASP A 26 -8.58 15.63 13.57
CA ASP A 26 -8.99 16.08 12.23
C ASP A 26 -7.97 17.02 11.58
N ASP A 27 -7.37 17.90 12.35
CA ASP A 27 -6.31 18.81 11.91
C ASP A 27 -5.00 18.05 11.59
N ALA A 28 -4.63 17.05 12.37
CA ALA A 28 -3.50 16.18 12.10
C ALA A 28 -3.72 15.30 10.84
N TYR A 29 -4.96 14.82 10.62
CA TYR A 29 -5.33 14.06 9.44
C TYR A 29 -5.14 14.86 8.15
N GLN A 30 -5.42 16.17 8.18
CA GLN A 30 -5.33 17.08 7.04
C GLN A 30 -3.98 17.83 6.97
N TYR A 31 -3.10 17.60 7.94
CA TYR A 31 -1.80 18.29 7.98
C TYR A 31 -0.90 17.88 6.82
N SER A 32 -0.37 18.88 6.11
CA SER A 32 0.62 18.71 5.05
C SER A 32 1.94 19.36 5.46
N TYR A 33 2.97 18.57 5.67
CA TYR A 33 4.32 19.06 5.94
C TYR A 33 5.07 19.29 4.63
N ALA A 34 5.55 20.53 4.41
CA ALA A 34 6.37 20.90 3.25
C ALA A 34 5.81 20.41 1.89
N GLY A 35 4.50 20.50 1.69
CA GLY A 35 3.81 20.04 0.48
C GLY A 35 3.75 18.52 0.28
N LYS A 36 4.07 17.72 1.32
CA LYS A 36 3.90 16.27 1.31
C LYS A 36 2.44 15.90 1.51
N TRP A 37 2.10 14.69 1.09
CA TRP A 37 0.73 14.17 1.22
C TRP A 37 0.26 14.12 2.66
N THR A 38 -0.99 14.52 2.87
CA THR A 38 -1.71 14.37 4.14
C THR A 38 -1.96 12.90 4.46
N ALA A 39 -2.41 12.58 5.68
CA ALA A 39 -2.79 11.20 6.02
C ALA A 39 -3.91 10.67 5.11
N GLY A 40 -4.91 11.49 4.79
CA GLY A 40 -5.97 11.13 3.86
C GLY A 40 -5.45 10.83 2.44
N GLN A 41 -4.53 11.65 1.94
CA GLN A 41 -3.90 11.41 0.63
C GLN A 41 -3.04 10.14 0.62
N GLN A 42 -2.32 9.84 1.71
CA GLN A 42 -1.57 8.58 1.84
C GLN A 42 -2.52 7.37 1.77
N MET A 43 -3.66 7.42 2.45
CA MET A 43 -4.71 6.39 2.38
C MET A 43 -5.27 6.25 0.95
N ALA A 44 -5.64 7.35 0.31
CA ALA A 44 -6.16 7.33 -1.05
C ALA A 44 -5.15 6.73 -2.05
N HIS A 45 -3.85 7.03 -1.89
CA HIS A 45 -2.79 6.43 -2.70
C HIS A 45 -2.71 4.92 -2.52
N VAL A 46 -2.75 4.41 -1.27
CA VAL A 46 -2.73 2.97 -1.00
C VAL A 46 -3.93 2.28 -1.64
N ILE A 47 -5.12 2.88 -1.55
CA ILE A 47 -6.33 2.38 -2.20
C ILE A 47 -6.15 2.29 -3.72
N LEU A 48 -5.65 3.34 -4.37
CA LEU A 48 -5.39 3.35 -5.82
C LEU A 48 -4.42 2.22 -6.23
N CYS A 49 -3.37 1.99 -5.46
CA CYS A 49 -2.44 0.90 -5.71
C CYS A 49 -3.12 -0.48 -5.59
N LEU A 50 -3.92 -0.69 -4.56
CA LEU A 50 -4.64 -1.95 -4.35
C LEU A 50 -5.76 -2.16 -5.37
N GLN A 51 -6.46 -1.13 -5.82
CA GLN A 51 -7.45 -1.24 -6.89
C GLN A 51 -6.82 -1.75 -8.19
N VAL A 52 -5.64 -1.24 -8.55
CA VAL A 52 -4.90 -1.71 -9.73
C VAL A 52 -4.41 -3.14 -9.52
N THR A 53 -3.92 -3.46 -8.34
CA THR A 53 -3.50 -4.82 -7.97
C THR A 53 -4.67 -5.80 -8.06
N GLY A 54 -5.82 -5.49 -7.46
CA GLY A 54 -7.01 -6.34 -7.53
C GLY A 54 -7.51 -6.56 -8.97
N LYS A 55 -7.47 -5.52 -9.82
CA LYS A 55 -7.81 -5.65 -11.25
C LYS A 55 -6.82 -6.51 -12.03
N ALA A 56 -5.58 -6.62 -11.59
CA ALA A 56 -4.57 -7.46 -12.22
C ALA A 56 -4.69 -8.94 -11.82
N LEU A 57 -5.39 -9.26 -10.73
CA LEU A 57 -5.67 -10.63 -10.29
C LEU A 57 -6.78 -11.26 -11.16
N MET A 58 -6.42 -11.66 -12.35
CA MET A 58 -7.27 -12.36 -13.32
C MET A 58 -7.09 -13.89 -13.18
N PRO A 59 -7.92 -14.74 -13.84
CA PRO A 59 -7.66 -16.18 -13.89
C PRO A 59 -6.21 -16.48 -14.28
N ALA A 60 -5.64 -17.53 -13.68
CA ALA A 60 -4.21 -17.86 -13.79
C ALA A 60 -3.74 -18.04 -15.26
N ASP A 61 -4.56 -18.70 -16.08
CA ASP A 61 -4.32 -18.89 -17.51
C ASP A 61 -4.29 -17.57 -18.29
N VAL A 62 -5.14 -16.61 -17.92
CA VAL A 62 -5.17 -15.26 -18.52
C VAL A 62 -3.91 -14.48 -18.13
N ILE A 63 -3.47 -14.57 -16.87
CA ILE A 63 -2.21 -13.93 -16.43
C ILE A 63 -1.03 -14.53 -17.19
N GLU A 64 -0.94 -15.87 -17.27
CA GLU A 64 0.14 -16.55 -17.97
C GLU A 64 0.19 -16.18 -19.44
N GLN A 65 -0.95 -16.16 -20.11
CA GLN A 65 -1.03 -15.76 -21.52
C GLN A 65 -0.62 -14.29 -21.75
N ARG A 66 -0.98 -13.40 -20.83
CA ARG A 66 -0.79 -11.95 -21.01
C ARG A 66 0.58 -11.46 -20.55
N PHE A 67 1.10 -11.99 -19.46
CA PHE A 67 2.31 -11.50 -18.82
C PHE A 67 3.42 -12.55 -18.70
N GLY A 68 3.07 -13.84 -18.84
CA GLY A 68 4.00 -14.96 -18.71
C GLY A 68 4.35 -15.28 -17.26
N LYS A 69 5.40 -16.05 -17.11
CA LYS A 69 5.97 -16.44 -15.82
C LYS A 69 7.23 -15.64 -15.51
N ILE A 70 7.62 -15.65 -14.24
CA ILE A 70 8.92 -15.15 -13.80
C ILE A 70 10.01 -16.10 -14.34
N ASP A 71 11.06 -15.53 -14.90
CA ASP A 71 12.21 -16.22 -15.50
C ASP A 71 13.50 -16.11 -14.65
N ARG A 72 13.35 -15.75 -13.39
CA ARG A 72 14.41 -15.62 -12.37
C ARG A 72 13.98 -16.25 -11.06
N PRO A 73 14.91 -16.52 -10.12
CA PRO A 73 14.55 -16.92 -8.76
C PRO A 73 13.60 -15.90 -8.09
N GLU A 74 12.64 -16.40 -7.32
CA GLU A 74 11.76 -15.56 -6.51
C GLU A 74 12.57 -14.83 -5.43
N MET A 75 12.36 -13.53 -5.28
CA MET A 75 12.98 -12.74 -4.21
C MET A 75 12.32 -13.05 -2.87
N THR A 76 13.12 -13.07 -1.81
CA THR A 76 12.61 -13.02 -0.45
C THR A 76 11.95 -11.66 -0.17
N PHE A 77 11.22 -11.56 0.93
CA PHE A 77 10.63 -10.28 1.36
C PHE A 77 11.70 -9.19 1.53
N GLU A 78 12.82 -9.52 2.18
CA GLU A 78 13.91 -8.59 2.45
C GLU A 78 14.62 -8.13 1.17
N GLU A 79 14.85 -9.04 0.24
CA GLU A 79 15.43 -8.72 -1.07
C GLU A 79 14.51 -7.79 -1.87
N LEU A 80 13.21 -8.07 -1.88
CA LEU A 80 12.23 -7.23 -2.57
C LEU A 80 12.15 -5.84 -1.95
N VAL A 81 12.11 -5.73 -0.62
CA VAL A 81 12.11 -4.44 0.08
C VAL A 81 13.36 -3.64 -0.26
N SER A 82 14.54 -4.29 -0.25
CA SER A 82 15.80 -3.66 -0.63
C SER A 82 15.79 -3.17 -2.07
N TYR A 83 15.26 -3.98 -2.98
CA TYR A 83 15.11 -3.64 -4.41
C TYR A 83 14.16 -2.44 -4.61
N TYR A 84 13.01 -2.44 -3.92
CA TYR A 84 12.07 -1.31 -3.95
C TYR A 84 12.70 -0.01 -3.43
N GLN A 85 13.40 -0.09 -2.30
CA GLN A 85 14.07 1.07 -1.71
C GLN A 85 15.19 1.62 -2.62
N ALA A 86 15.93 0.73 -3.31
CA ALA A 86 16.92 1.15 -4.31
C ALA A 86 16.23 1.92 -5.45
N GLY A 87 15.14 1.39 -6.01
CA GLY A 87 14.37 2.06 -7.05
C GLY A 87 13.85 3.44 -6.64
N LEU A 88 13.45 3.62 -5.37
CA LEU A 88 13.05 4.93 -4.84
C LEU A 88 14.24 5.91 -4.75
N ARG A 89 15.41 5.44 -4.31
CA ARG A 89 16.65 6.28 -4.26
C ARG A 89 17.08 6.71 -5.66
N ASP A 90 16.90 5.85 -6.66
CA ASP A 90 17.23 6.11 -8.06
C ASP A 90 16.19 7.01 -8.76
N GLY A 91 15.27 7.62 -7.99
CA GLY A 91 14.30 8.59 -8.49
C GLY A 91 12.95 7.98 -8.87
N GLY A 92 12.68 6.75 -8.52
CA GLY A 92 11.36 6.13 -8.68
C GLY A 92 10.27 6.94 -7.99
N LYS A 93 9.21 7.26 -8.71
CA LYS A 93 8.05 8.01 -8.22
C LYS A 93 6.78 7.31 -8.62
N ALA A 94 5.72 7.54 -7.85
CA ALA A 94 4.39 7.09 -8.25
C ALA A 94 4.02 7.71 -9.60
N PRO A 95 3.67 6.91 -10.63
CA PRO A 95 3.11 7.41 -11.87
C PRO A 95 1.83 8.24 -11.61
N GLU A 96 1.49 9.13 -12.55
CA GLU A 96 0.35 10.04 -12.43
C GLU A 96 -0.95 9.35 -11.99
N ARG A 97 -1.24 8.17 -12.55
CA ARG A 97 -2.44 7.38 -12.23
C ARG A 97 -2.54 6.92 -10.78
N PHE A 98 -1.46 7.00 -10.01
CA PHE A 98 -1.40 6.66 -8.57
C PHE A 98 -1.29 7.89 -7.68
N LEU A 99 -1.26 9.10 -8.25
CA LEU A 99 -1.26 10.32 -7.46
C LEU A 99 -2.64 10.48 -6.79
N PRO A 100 -2.67 10.64 -5.45
CA PRO A 100 -3.94 10.76 -4.75
C PRO A 100 -4.60 12.12 -5.07
N PRO A 101 -5.94 12.17 -5.16
CA PRO A 101 -6.67 13.41 -5.24
C PRO A 101 -6.52 14.21 -3.93
N ALA A 102 -6.94 15.46 -3.94
CA ALA A 102 -7.18 16.20 -2.71
C ALA A 102 -8.21 15.44 -1.86
N THR A 103 -7.92 15.29 -0.57
CA THR A 103 -8.70 14.44 0.33
C THR A 103 -8.95 15.18 1.62
N GLY A 104 -10.21 15.49 1.89
CA GLY A 104 -10.66 16.14 3.11
C GLY A 104 -11.08 15.15 4.21
N ILE A 105 -11.41 15.72 5.38
CA ILE A 105 -11.82 14.92 6.54
C ILE A 105 -13.15 14.19 6.31
N GLU A 106 -14.03 14.75 5.50
CA GLU A 106 -15.33 14.18 5.13
C GLU A 106 -15.24 12.84 4.41
N GLN A 107 -14.09 12.56 3.78
CA GLN A 107 -13.84 11.32 3.04
C GLN A 107 -13.23 10.22 3.93
N ARG A 108 -12.83 10.54 5.17
CA ARG A 108 -12.10 9.63 6.07
C ARG A 108 -12.82 8.30 6.29
N ILE A 109 -14.11 8.34 6.59
CA ILE A 109 -14.91 7.13 6.83
C ILE A 109 -15.05 6.33 5.53
N GLN A 110 -15.32 7.01 4.41
CA GLN A 110 -15.44 6.36 3.10
C GLN A 110 -14.15 5.64 2.71
N LEU A 111 -12.98 6.29 2.84
CA LEU A 111 -11.69 5.69 2.51
C LEU A 111 -11.38 4.46 3.39
N ASN A 112 -11.70 4.51 4.68
CA ASN A 112 -11.52 3.36 5.57
C ASN A 112 -12.41 2.18 5.16
N THR A 113 -13.66 2.43 4.83
CA THR A 113 -14.59 1.39 4.35
C THR A 113 -14.11 0.82 3.02
N GLU A 114 -13.75 1.68 2.07
CA GLU A 114 -13.27 1.26 0.76
C GLU A 114 -12.01 0.39 0.86
N LEU A 115 -11.05 0.78 1.71
CA LEU A 115 -9.85 -0.04 1.92
C LEU A 115 -10.19 -1.39 2.53
N THR A 116 -11.09 -1.44 3.52
CA THR A 116 -11.51 -2.69 4.16
C THR A 116 -12.19 -3.64 3.17
N ASP A 117 -13.11 -3.13 2.37
CA ASP A 117 -13.82 -3.92 1.35
C ASP A 117 -12.87 -4.45 0.28
N LEU A 118 -11.91 -3.62 -0.12
CA LEU A 118 -10.89 -3.97 -1.10
C LEU A 118 -9.96 -5.08 -0.59
N LEU A 119 -9.57 -5.04 0.68
CA LEU A 119 -8.77 -6.11 1.31
C LEU A 119 -9.52 -7.44 1.29
N ALA A 120 -10.79 -7.44 1.67
CA ALA A 120 -11.63 -8.65 1.65
C ALA A 120 -11.77 -9.22 0.22
N SER A 121 -11.98 -8.35 -0.76
CA SER A 121 -12.06 -8.73 -2.18
C SER A 121 -10.76 -9.35 -2.68
N ILE A 122 -9.62 -8.70 -2.42
CA ILE A 122 -8.28 -9.17 -2.82
C ILE A 122 -7.95 -10.50 -2.15
N ARG A 123 -8.28 -10.66 -0.85
CA ARG A 123 -8.11 -11.95 -0.15
C ARG A 123 -8.86 -13.07 -0.87
N GLY A 124 -10.13 -12.83 -1.20
CA GLY A 124 -10.94 -13.80 -1.94
C GLY A 124 -10.31 -14.19 -3.28
N GLN A 125 -9.80 -13.22 -4.04
CA GLN A 125 -9.11 -13.47 -5.31
C GLN A 125 -7.82 -14.28 -5.09
N LEU A 126 -6.99 -13.94 -4.11
CA LEU A 126 -5.74 -14.65 -3.85
C LEU A 126 -5.92 -16.10 -3.40
N MET A 127 -7.04 -16.39 -2.73
CA MET A 127 -7.34 -17.77 -2.34
C MET A 127 -7.52 -18.70 -3.54
N THR A 128 -7.85 -18.19 -4.72
CA THR A 128 -8.03 -18.99 -5.94
C THR A 128 -6.72 -19.50 -6.56
N TYR A 129 -5.58 -18.84 -6.27
CA TYR A 129 -4.28 -19.28 -6.79
C TYR A 129 -3.64 -20.33 -5.91
N SER A 130 -2.93 -21.27 -6.53
CA SER A 130 -2.04 -22.22 -5.85
C SER A 130 -0.76 -21.51 -5.38
N GLU A 131 0.02 -22.16 -4.51
CA GLU A 131 1.35 -21.66 -4.09
C GLU A 131 2.29 -21.53 -5.28
N GLU A 132 2.25 -22.47 -6.24
CA GLU A 132 3.06 -22.46 -7.45
C GLU A 132 2.67 -21.30 -8.38
N GLU A 133 1.37 -21.08 -8.61
CA GLU A 133 0.89 -19.96 -9.42
C GLU A 133 1.30 -18.62 -8.81
N MET A 134 1.20 -18.46 -7.50
CA MET A 134 1.64 -17.24 -6.82
C MET A 134 3.13 -16.96 -6.99
N SER A 135 3.96 -18.01 -7.04
CA SER A 135 5.42 -17.86 -7.18
C SER A 135 5.88 -17.78 -8.63
N SER A 136 5.10 -18.29 -9.59
CA SER A 136 5.52 -18.38 -10.99
C SER A 136 4.89 -17.32 -11.90
N LEU A 137 3.59 -17.02 -11.73
CA LEU A 137 2.89 -16.05 -12.57
C LEU A 137 3.38 -14.62 -12.35
N SER A 138 3.61 -13.88 -13.43
CA SER A 138 4.16 -12.52 -13.34
C SER A 138 3.12 -11.44 -13.59
N LEU A 139 3.28 -10.34 -12.86
CA LEU A 139 2.53 -9.10 -13.04
C LEU A 139 3.50 -7.92 -13.23
N PRO A 140 3.19 -6.94 -14.10
CA PRO A 140 4.06 -5.80 -14.33
C PRO A 140 3.93 -4.79 -13.18
N HIS A 141 5.08 -4.32 -12.67
CA HIS A 141 5.16 -3.18 -11.75
C HIS A 141 5.79 -1.97 -12.43
N PRO A 142 5.33 -0.72 -12.18
CA PRO A 142 5.73 0.48 -12.94
C PRO A 142 7.23 0.74 -13.05
N PHE A 143 8.02 0.46 -12.02
CA PHE A 143 9.47 0.69 -12.03
C PHE A 143 10.32 -0.50 -11.55
N LEU A 144 9.68 -1.59 -11.08
CA LEU A 144 10.40 -2.80 -10.68
C LEU A 144 10.39 -3.89 -11.75
N GLY A 145 9.72 -3.63 -12.88
CA GLY A 145 9.58 -4.64 -13.93
C GLY A 145 8.57 -5.72 -13.56
N LYS A 146 8.86 -6.98 -13.89
CA LYS A 146 7.99 -8.11 -13.58
C LYS A 146 8.23 -8.61 -12.17
N LEU A 147 7.15 -8.75 -11.41
CA LEU A 147 7.12 -9.38 -10.09
C LEU A 147 6.22 -10.62 -10.13
N SER A 148 6.53 -11.66 -9.36
CA SER A 148 5.56 -12.73 -9.13
C SER A 148 4.34 -12.17 -8.37
N ILE A 149 3.21 -12.88 -8.40
CA ILE A 149 2.07 -12.50 -7.56
C ILE A 149 2.50 -12.42 -6.10
N ARG A 150 3.28 -13.39 -5.61
CA ARG A 150 3.80 -13.40 -4.24
C ARG A 150 4.67 -12.18 -3.95
N GLU A 151 5.61 -11.86 -4.81
CA GLU A 151 6.48 -10.68 -4.67
C GLU A 151 5.68 -9.38 -4.68
N LEU A 152 4.66 -9.27 -5.52
CA LEU A 152 3.77 -8.12 -5.53
C LEU A 152 3.07 -7.94 -4.17
N PHE A 153 2.67 -9.05 -3.52
CA PHE A 153 2.04 -8.98 -2.19
C PHE A 153 3.04 -8.73 -1.06
N TYR A 154 4.29 -9.17 -1.18
CA TYR A 154 5.37 -8.70 -0.31
C TYR A 154 5.50 -7.17 -0.39
N LEU A 155 5.50 -6.65 -1.61
CA LEU A 155 5.58 -5.20 -1.85
C LEU A 155 4.39 -4.46 -1.24
N MET A 156 3.14 -4.91 -1.47
CA MET A 156 1.95 -4.25 -0.94
C MET A 156 1.92 -4.28 0.60
N THR A 157 2.38 -5.36 1.22
CA THR A 157 2.54 -5.46 2.68
C THR A 157 3.52 -4.40 3.20
N TYR A 158 4.71 -4.31 2.59
CA TYR A 158 5.70 -3.29 2.95
C TYR A 158 5.20 -1.86 2.69
N HIS A 159 4.47 -1.66 1.59
CA HIS A 159 3.98 -0.37 1.11
C HIS A 159 2.98 0.27 2.09
N ALA A 160 2.06 -0.49 2.67
CA ALA A 160 1.16 0.00 3.71
C ALA A 160 1.94 0.53 4.92
N GLY A 161 2.89 -0.25 5.42
CA GLY A 161 3.78 0.17 6.52
C GLY A 161 4.68 1.36 6.15
N HIS A 162 5.12 1.46 4.90
CA HIS A 162 5.88 2.60 4.39
C HIS A 162 5.06 3.89 4.50
N HIS A 163 3.81 3.90 4.04
CA HIS A 163 2.93 5.06 4.13
C HIS A 163 2.58 5.41 5.58
N GLN A 164 2.34 4.43 6.44
CA GLN A 164 2.15 4.70 7.87
C GLN A 164 3.37 5.39 8.50
N ARG A 165 4.60 4.94 8.17
CA ARG A 165 5.84 5.58 8.64
C ARG A 165 5.99 7.01 8.10
N GLN A 166 5.62 7.25 6.84
CA GLN A 166 5.62 8.61 6.27
C GLN A 166 4.65 9.53 7.01
N ILE A 167 3.41 9.10 7.28
CA ILE A 167 2.46 9.89 8.06
C ILE A 167 3.06 10.22 9.43
N LYS A 168 3.58 9.23 10.16
CA LYS A 168 4.22 9.42 11.47
C LYS A 168 5.37 10.43 11.41
N ALA A 169 6.24 10.34 10.40
CA ALA A 169 7.36 11.25 10.22
C ALA A 169 6.90 12.69 9.92
N HIS A 170 5.88 12.87 9.09
CA HIS A 170 5.33 14.20 8.79
C HIS A 170 4.69 14.83 10.03
N LEU A 171 3.97 14.04 10.84
CA LEU A 171 3.32 14.52 12.06
C LEU A 171 4.30 14.87 13.20
N GLN A 172 5.57 14.50 13.12
CA GLN A 172 6.58 15.02 14.04
C GLN A 172 6.75 16.55 13.91
N HIS A 173 6.32 17.13 12.80
CA HIS A 173 6.33 18.57 12.52
C HIS A 173 4.95 19.23 12.74
N PHE A 174 3.96 18.45 13.18
CA PHE A 174 2.64 18.99 13.50
C PHE A 174 2.74 19.89 14.73
N PRO A 175 2.21 21.13 14.68
CA PRO A 175 2.28 22.04 15.81
C PRO A 175 1.62 21.42 17.05
N ALA A 176 2.36 21.29 18.14
CA ALA A 176 1.75 20.92 19.42
C ALA A 176 0.78 22.05 19.83
N VAL A 177 -0.50 21.73 19.93
CA VAL A 177 -1.47 22.64 20.52
C VAL A 177 -1.16 22.70 22.01
N PHE A 178 -0.31 23.66 22.43
CA PHE A 178 -0.24 24.03 23.84
C PHE A 178 -1.57 24.74 24.16
N PRO A 179 -2.38 24.25 25.08
CA PRO A 179 -3.51 25.04 25.55
C PRO A 179 -2.95 26.35 26.08
N ASP A 180 -3.47 27.46 25.53
CA ASP A 180 -3.10 28.81 25.98
C ASP A 180 -3.45 28.95 27.46
N THR A 181 -2.46 28.85 28.33
CA THR A 181 -2.60 29.01 29.79
C THR A 181 -2.61 30.49 30.20
N SER A 182 -2.77 31.41 29.22
CA SER A 182 -2.87 32.85 29.47
C SER A 182 -4.34 33.31 29.50
N SER A 183 -5.11 32.81 30.45
CA SER A 183 -6.39 33.37 30.84
C SER A 183 -6.52 33.29 32.37
N ASN A 184 -5.90 34.26 33.04
CA ASN A 184 -6.25 34.71 34.37
C ASN A 184 -6.19 36.25 34.43
#